data_c87838225a926bcee5dd527a34cbb22f
#
_entry.id   c87838225a926bcee5dd527a34cbb22f
#
_cell.length_a   1.000
_cell.length_b   1.000
_cell.length_c   1.000
_cell.angle_alpha   90.00
_cell.angle_beta   90.00
_cell.angle_gamma   90.00
#
_symmetry.space_group_name_H-M   'P 1'
#
loop_
_entity.id
_entity.type
_entity.pdbx_description
1 polymer ?
#
loop_
_entity_poly.entity_id
_entity_poly.type
_entity_poly.pdbx_seq_one_letter_code
_entity_poly.pdbx_strand_id
1 'polypeptide(L)'
;IEGSKNNITNVNVYKNKDAGVQLSNGAANNTLTKVYSYSNADQTGENADGFAIKLHSGEGNKLIECTAEGNSDDGYDLYAAHGAVTFIRCKAINNGNCDGIKGDGNGFKLGGVDNKTSGVAAHLDPLNHELTDCIAIGNTGSGFDRNNQNGVVKMTNCTGENNGEYNFNFPLKGKPSALGYEVTFGKAIMNGCTSINGGNVITGASLTDCTGF
;
A
#
# COMPACT_ATOMS: atom_id res chain seq x y z
N ILE A 1 1.56 -6.84 -15.52
CA ILE A 1 2.14 -8.18 -15.29
C ILE A 1 1.04 -9.07 -14.75
N GLU A 2 0.72 -10.15 -15.46
CA GLU A 2 -0.23 -11.18 -15.01
C GLU A 2 0.48 -12.55 -14.84
N GLY A 3 1.74 -12.62 -15.27
CA GLY A 3 2.60 -13.79 -15.12
C GLY A 3 3.22 -13.91 -13.72
N SER A 4 3.81 -15.07 -13.46
CA SER A 4 4.43 -15.38 -12.17
C SER A 4 5.92 -15.69 -12.30
N LYS A 5 6.65 -15.57 -11.18
CA LYS A 5 8.08 -15.87 -11.05
C LYS A 5 8.98 -14.98 -11.92
N ASN A 6 8.53 -13.77 -12.25
CA ASN A 6 9.37 -12.80 -12.94
C ASN A 6 10.31 -12.10 -11.97
N ASN A 7 11.53 -11.79 -12.44
CA ASN A 7 12.50 -10.96 -11.75
C ASN A 7 12.70 -9.68 -12.56
N ILE A 8 12.35 -8.52 -11.98
CA ILE A 8 12.46 -7.21 -12.59
C ILE A 8 13.43 -6.38 -11.76
N THR A 9 14.49 -5.88 -12.39
CA THR A 9 15.57 -5.23 -11.64
C THR A 9 16.05 -3.98 -12.36
N ASN A 10 16.28 -2.89 -11.60
CA ASN A 10 16.86 -1.63 -12.09
C ASN A 10 16.06 -1.00 -13.24
N VAL A 11 14.75 -0.83 -13.07
CA VAL A 11 13.86 -0.24 -14.07
C VAL A 11 13.31 1.08 -13.57
N ASN A 12 13.26 2.08 -14.45
CA ASN A 12 12.53 3.33 -14.24
C ASN A 12 11.24 3.32 -15.04
N VAL A 13 10.12 3.62 -14.38
CA VAL A 13 8.78 3.68 -14.97
C VAL A 13 8.16 5.02 -14.62
N TYR A 14 7.75 5.80 -15.63
CA TYR A 14 7.28 7.14 -15.35
C TYR A 14 6.35 7.70 -16.43
N LYS A 15 5.56 8.71 -16.05
CA LYS A 15 4.65 9.47 -16.93
C LYS A 15 3.66 8.58 -17.68
N ASN A 16 3.22 7.50 -17.05
CA ASN A 16 2.12 6.70 -17.56
C ASN A 16 0.79 7.37 -17.21
N LYS A 17 -0.26 7.04 -17.97
CA LYS A 17 -1.64 7.51 -17.73
C LYS A 17 -2.47 6.50 -16.93
N ASP A 18 -1.82 5.69 -16.14
CA ASP A 18 -2.34 4.65 -15.25
C ASP A 18 -1.19 4.28 -14.30
N ALA A 19 -1.33 3.24 -13.48
CA ALA A 19 -0.26 2.79 -12.59
C ALA A 19 1.07 2.59 -13.33
N GLY A 20 2.18 2.97 -12.70
CA GLY A 20 3.51 2.78 -13.26
C GLY A 20 3.83 1.30 -13.46
N VAL A 21 3.62 0.50 -12.41
CA VAL A 21 3.77 -0.97 -12.45
C VAL A 21 2.51 -1.60 -11.89
N GLN A 22 1.88 -2.51 -12.64
CA GLN A 22 0.73 -3.26 -12.16
C GLN A 22 1.00 -4.77 -12.17
N LEU A 23 0.71 -5.43 -11.05
CA LEU A 23 0.64 -6.87 -10.88
C LEU A 23 -0.80 -7.23 -10.54
N SER A 24 -1.49 -7.99 -11.40
CA SER A 24 -2.92 -8.30 -11.24
C SER A 24 -3.26 -9.68 -11.83
N ASN A 25 -4.52 -10.08 -11.72
CA ASN A 25 -5.06 -11.27 -12.41
C ASN A 25 -4.22 -12.53 -12.19
N GLY A 26 -3.88 -12.85 -10.94
CA GLY A 26 -3.12 -14.04 -10.58
C GLY A 26 -1.61 -13.87 -10.63
N ALA A 27 -1.07 -12.67 -10.89
CA ALA A 27 0.37 -12.40 -10.81
C ALA A 27 0.93 -12.80 -9.45
N ALA A 28 1.83 -13.77 -9.39
CA ALA A 28 2.31 -14.37 -8.15
C ALA A 28 3.82 -14.65 -8.17
N ASN A 29 4.44 -14.63 -6.98
CA ASN A 29 5.86 -14.98 -6.82
C ASN A 29 6.80 -14.14 -7.69
N ASN A 30 6.43 -12.89 -8.01
CA ASN A 30 7.29 -11.97 -8.73
C ASN A 30 8.20 -11.21 -7.75
N THR A 31 9.40 -10.89 -8.18
CA THR A 31 10.35 -10.08 -7.41
C THR A 31 10.73 -8.83 -8.21
N LEU A 32 10.45 -7.67 -7.62
CA LEU A 32 10.84 -6.37 -8.16
C LEU A 32 11.96 -5.82 -7.27
N THR A 33 13.11 -5.49 -7.85
CA THR A 33 14.26 -4.96 -7.12
C THR A 33 14.74 -3.66 -7.74
N LYS A 34 14.84 -2.60 -6.91
CA LYS A 34 15.32 -1.29 -7.37
C LYS A 34 14.53 -0.76 -8.57
N VAL A 35 13.21 -0.89 -8.54
CA VAL A 35 12.32 -0.29 -9.51
C VAL A 35 11.92 1.09 -9.01
N TYR A 36 12.03 2.10 -9.83
CA TYR A 36 11.63 3.47 -9.53
C TYR A 36 10.43 3.85 -10.40
N SER A 37 9.29 4.06 -9.76
CA SER A 37 8.02 4.41 -10.40
C SER A 37 7.60 5.81 -9.98
N TYR A 38 7.54 6.76 -10.93
CA TYR A 38 7.33 8.16 -10.58
C TYR A 38 6.56 8.97 -11.60
N SER A 39 5.91 10.02 -11.15
CA SER A 39 5.17 10.99 -11.98
C SER A 39 4.16 10.31 -12.91
N ASN A 40 3.50 9.25 -12.45
CA ASN A 40 2.38 8.63 -13.15
C ASN A 40 1.10 9.37 -12.77
N ALA A 41 0.23 9.67 -13.76
CA ALA A 41 -1.02 10.37 -13.51
C ALA A 41 -2.07 10.02 -14.56
N ASP A 42 -3.22 9.56 -14.13
CA ASP A 42 -4.41 9.43 -14.95
C ASP A 42 -5.27 10.70 -14.88
N GLN A 43 -6.24 10.81 -15.75
CA GLN A 43 -7.05 12.04 -15.86
C GLN A 43 -7.89 12.31 -14.59
N THR A 44 -8.28 11.27 -13.86
CA THR A 44 -9.13 11.36 -12.66
C THR A 44 -8.33 11.46 -11.37
N GLY A 45 -7.06 11.04 -11.39
CA GLY A 45 -6.19 10.95 -10.23
C GLY A 45 -6.35 9.66 -9.39
N GLU A 46 -7.27 8.77 -9.74
CA GLU A 46 -7.72 7.69 -8.86
C GLU A 46 -7.09 6.31 -9.15
N ASN A 47 -6.22 6.18 -10.17
CA ASN A 47 -5.69 4.88 -10.58
C ASN A 47 -4.20 4.87 -10.90
N ALA A 48 -3.56 6.02 -10.96
CA ALA A 48 -2.16 6.11 -11.32
C ALA A 48 -1.25 6.00 -10.09
N ASP A 49 -1.23 4.80 -9.53
CA ASP A 49 -0.32 4.43 -8.47
C ASP A 49 1.14 4.34 -8.94
N GLY A 50 2.08 4.42 -8.03
CA GLY A 50 3.45 4.01 -8.32
C GLY A 50 3.49 2.51 -8.64
N PHE A 51 2.97 1.70 -7.72
CA PHE A 51 2.89 0.25 -7.83
C PHE A 51 1.50 -0.24 -7.43
N ALA A 52 0.78 -0.83 -8.35
CA ALA A 52 -0.51 -1.47 -8.15
C ALA A 52 -0.33 -2.99 -8.06
N ILE A 53 -0.25 -3.56 -6.87
CA ILE A 53 -0.25 -5.00 -6.65
C ILE A 53 -1.66 -5.39 -6.20
N LYS A 54 -2.61 -5.29 -7.10
CA LYS A 54 -4.04 -5.25 -6.81
C LYS A 54 -4.86 -6.11 -7.76
N LEU A 55 -6.19 -6.06 -7.64
CA LEU A 55 -7.14 -6.71 -8.55
C LEU A 55 -6.78 -8.19 -8.79
N HIS A 56 -6.91 -8.99 -7.72
CA HIS A 56 -6.69 -10.44 -7.73
C HIS A 56 -5.22 -10.85 -7.96
N SER A 57 -4.25 -10.00 -7.58
CA SER A 57 -2.84 -10.41 -7.53
C SER A 57 -2.66 -11.57 -6.57
N GLY A 58 -1.89 -12.59 -6.98
CA GLY A 58 -1.64 -13.79 -6.18
C GLY A 58 -0.55 -13.59 -5.12
N GLU A 59 -0.25 -14.66 -4.41
CA GLU A 59 0.69 -14.67 -3.28
C GLU A 59 2.17 -14.51 -3.69
N GLY A 60 3.01 -14.18 -2.72
CA GLY A 60 4.47 -14.27 -2.82
C GLY A 60 5.12 -13.18 -3.65
N ASN A 61 4.40 -12.12 -4.04
CA ASN A 61 5.00 -10.96 -4.68
C ASN A 61 5.89 -10.20 -3.68
N LYS A 62 7.08 -9.79 -4.13
CA LYS A 62 8.09 -9.15 -3.29
C LYS A 62 8.67 -7.92 -3.96
N LEU A 63 8.70 -6.81 -3.22
CA LEU A 63 9.31 -5.55 -3.65
C LEU A 63 10.50 -5.23 -2.74
N ILE A 64 11.68 -5.01 -3.31
CA ILE A 64 12.93 -4.78 -2.61
C ILE A 64 13.57 -3.50 -3.12
N GLU A 65 13.82 -2.54 -2.23
CA GLU A 65 14.45 -1.25 -2.56
C GLU A 65 13.72 -0.50 -3.70
N CYS A 66 12.41 -0.69 -3.83
CA CYS A 66 11.60 0.03 -4.81
C CYS A 66 11.18 1.40 -4.27
N THR A 67 11.01 2.36 -5.16
CA THR A 67 10.58 3.72 -4.81
C THR A 67 9.38 4.13 -5.65
N ALA A 68 8.32 4.62 -5.00
CA ALA A 68 7.18 5.29 -5.62
C ALA A 68 7.23 6.78 -5.25
N GLU A 69 7.26 7.67 -6.24
CA GLU A 69 7.45 9.10 -5.99
C GLU A 69 6.59 9.98 -6.89
N GLY A 70 5.86 10.92 -6.28
CA GLY A 70 5.12 11.94 -7.03
C GLY A 70 4.08 11.41 -7.99
N ASN A 71 3.44 10.28 -7.69
CA ASN A 71 2.33 9.75 -8.46
C ASN A 71 1.02 10.45 -8.06
N SER A 72 0.03 10.49 -8.96
CA SER A 72 -1.21 11.21 -8.67
C SER A 72 -2.10 10.50 -7.66
N ASP A 73 -1.99 9.18 -7.55
CA ASP A 73 -2.71 8.37 -6.57
C ASP A 73 -1.76 7.81 -5.52
N ASP A 74 -1.87 6.56 -5.15
CA ASP A 74 -1.08 5.96 -4.07
C ASP A 74 0.36 5.61 -4.49
N GLY A 75 1.27 5.52 -3.54
CA GLY A 75 2.61 4.99 -3.79
C GLY A 75 2.56 3.49 -4.11
N TYR A 76 1.94 2.73 -3.22
CA TYR A 76 1.68 1.29 -3.34
C TYR A 76 0.22 1.01 -3.02
N ASP A 77 -0.52 0.38 -3.93
CA ASP A 77 -1.91 0.01 -3.76
C ASP A 77 -2.13 -1.50 -3.83
N LEU A 78 -2.74 -2.07 -2.77
CA LEU A 78 -3.06 -3.50 -2.65
C LEU A 78 -4.58 -3.76 -2.67
N TYR A 79 -5.36 -2.89 -3.29
CA TYR A 79 -6.82 -3.02 -3.37
C TYR A 79 -7.23 -4.33 -4.02
N ALA A 80 -8.10 -5.11 -3.36
CA ALA A 80 -8.59 -6.40 -3.84
C ALA A 80 -7.46 -7.37 -4.27
N ALA A 81 -6.31 -7.33 -3.58
CA ALA A 81 -5.28 -8.36 -3.71
C ALA A 81 -5.77 -9.67 -3.06
N HIS A 82 -5.37 -10.82 -3.60
CA HIS A 82 -5.68 -12.15 -3.06
C HIS A 82 -4.45 -12.83 -2.45
N GLY A 83 -3.29 -12.18 -2.47
CA GLY A 83 -2.04 -12.69 -1.90
C GLY A 83 -1.29 -11.66 -1.07
N ALA A 84 -0.64 -12.14 0.00
CA ALA A 84 0.21 -11.30 0.81
C ALA A 84 1.45 -10.84 0.04
N VAL A 85 1.84 -9.59 0.27
CA VAL A 85 2.99 -8.93 -0.36
C VAL A 85 4.05 -8.63 0.69
N THR A 86 5.32 -8.80 0.32
CA THR A 86 6.48 -8.45 1.15
C THR A 86 7.18 -7.22 0.58
N PHE A 87 7.40 -6.21 1.43
CA PHE A 87 8.15 -4.98 1.11
C PHE A 87 9.42 -4.90 1.96
N ILE A 88 10.56 -4.69 1.33
CA ILE A 88 11.85 -4.56 2.01
C ILE A 88 12.57 -3.30 1.52
N ARG A 89 12.84 -2.36 2.42
CA ARG A 89 13.51 -1.08 2.12
C ARG A 89 12.85 -0.29 0.98
N CYS A 90 11.52 -0.36 0.89
CA CYS A 90 10.74 0.38 -0.10
C CYS A 90 10.41 1.80 0.41
N LYS A 91 10.23 2.73 -0.52
CA LYS A 91 9.93 4.12 -0.23
C LYS A 91 8.70 4.60 -0.97
N ALA A 92 7.83 5.36 -0.29
CA ALA A 92 6.71 6.09 -0.85
C ALA A 92 6.90 7.58 -0.53
N ILE A 93 7.13 8.41 -1.54
CA ILE A 93 7.54 9.81 -1.36
C ILE A 93 6.62 10.73 -2.15
N ASN A 94 5.99 11.70 -1.46
CA ASN A 94 5.22 12.78 -2.10
C ASN A 94 4.14 12.30 -3.11
N ASN A 95 3.49 11.14 -2.88
CA ASN A 95 2.39 10.68 -3.71
C ASN A 95 1.08 11.39 -3.36
N GLY A 96 0.09 11.32 -4.25
CA GLY A 96 -1.23 11.93 -4.12
C GLY A 96 -1.39 13.25 -4.85
N ASN A 97 -0.34 13.73 -5.54
CA ASN A 97 -0.43 14.89 -6.41
C ASN A 97 0.67 14.84 -7.47
N CYS A 98 0.28 14.76 -8.72
CA CYS A 98 1.18 14.86 -9.87
C CYS A 98 0.72 15.97 -10.79
N ASP A 99 1.47 17.07 -10.86
CA ASP A 99 1.16 18.23 -11.70
C ASP A 99 -0.27 18.80 -11.51
N GLY A 100 -0.78 18.75 -10.26
CA GLY A 100 -2.11 19.23 -9.91
C GLY A 100 -3.23 18.19 -10.04
N ILE A 101 -2.97 17.01 -10.59
CA ILE A 101 -3.89 15.86 -10.57
C ILE A 101 -3.75 15.16 -9.23
N LYS A 102 -4.87 15.00 -8.52
CA LYS A 102 -4.89 14.52 -7.13
C LYS A 102 -5.73 13.25 -7.01
N GLY A 103 -5.21 12.27 -6.27
CA GLY A 103 -5.90 11.05 -5.86
C GLY A 103 -5.91 10.87 -4.34
N ASP A 104 -6.02 9.63 -3.86
CA ASP A 104 -6.05 9.29 -2.43
C ASP A 104 -4.72 9.64 -1.74
N GLY A 105 -3.61 9.35 -2.37
CA GLY A 105 -2.28 9.77 -1.95
C GLY A 105 -1.73 9.08 -0.73
N ASN A 106 -2.07 7.84 -0.49
CA ASN A 106 -1.41 7.06 0.55
C ASN A 106 0.00 6.64 0.10
N GLY A 107 0.91 6.52 1.05
CA GLY A 107 2.21 5.94 0.77
C GLY A 107 2.10 4.44 0.47
N PHE A 108 1.56 3.69 1.44
CA PHE A 108 1.27 2.26 1.34
C PHE A 108 -0.19 2.02 1.72
N LYS A 109 -1.05 1.77 0.74
CA LYS A 109 -2.45 1.37 0.90
C LYS A 109 -2.51 -0.16 0.90
N LEU A 110 -2.70 -0.74 2.10
CA LEU A 110 -2.42 -2.15 2.38
C LEU A 110 -3.64 -3.08 2.22
N GLY A 111 -4.70 -2.63 1.57
CA GLY A 111 -5.87 -3.46 1.37
C GLY A 111 -7.01 -2.78 0.65
N GLY A 112 -8.17 -3.35 0.80
CA GLY A 112 -9.43 -2.91 0.21
C GLY A 112 -10.41 -4.07 0.15
N VAL A 113 -11.71 -3.75 0.11
CA VAL A 113 -12.75 -4.77 -0.06
C VAL A 113 -12.73 -5.25 -1.51
N ASP A 114 -12.60 -6.55 -1.73
CA ASP A 114 -12.85 -7.09 -3.06
C ASP A 114 -14.36 -7.08 -3.36
N ASN A 115 -14.75 -6.20 -4.24
CA ASN A 115 -16.07 -6.11 -4.84
C ASN A 115 -16.02 -6.24 -6.38
N LYS A 116 -14.93 -6.80 -6.90
CA LYS A 116 -14.61 -6.92 -8.33
C LYS A 116 -14.69 -8.36 -8.83
N THR A 117 -14.65 -9.36 -7.95
CA THR A 117 -14.78 -10.76 -8.36
C THR A 117 -16.21 -11.04 -8.83
N SER A 118 -16.36 -11.40 -10.11
CA SER A 118 -17.66 -11.67 -10.71
C SER A 118 -18.35 -12.87 -10.06
N GLY A 119 -19.60 -12.69 -9.66
CA GLY A 119 -20.41 -13.75 -9.04
C GLY A 119 -20.08 -14.01 -7.56
N VAL A 120 -19.18 -13.24 -6.95
CA VAL A 120 -18.84 -13.33 -5.54
C VAL A 120 -19.30 -12.07 -4.82
N ALA A 121 -19.92 -12.22 -3.66
CA ALA A 121 -20.29 -11.07 -2.82
C ALA A 121 -19.02 -10.34 -2.34
N ALA A 122 -19.15 -9.03 -2.12
CA ALA A 122 -18.06 -8.22 -1.58
C ALA A 122 -17.50 -8.83 -0.29
N HIS A 123 -16.19 -8.96 -0.20
CA HIS A 123 -15.50 -9.62 0.91
C HIS A 123 -14.12 -9.02 1.19
N LEU A 124 -13.51 -9.45 2.29
CA LEU A 124 -12.14 -9.12 2.68
C LEU A 124 -11.30 -10.40 2.72
N ASP A 125 -10.15 -10.36 2.09
CA ASP A 125 -9.11 -11.40 2.23
C ASP A 125 -8.18 -11.04 3.39
N PRO A 126 -8.03 -11.90 4.42
CA PRO A 126 -7.15 -11.62 5.56
C PRO A 126 -5.67 -11.83 5.20
N LEU A 127 -5.09 -10.89 4.50
CA LEU A 127 -3.72 -10.98 4.01
C LEU A 127 -2.72 -10.46 5.05
N ASN A 128 -1.68 -11.23 5.32
CA ASN A 128 -0.65 -10.89 6.28
C ASN A 128 0.56 -10.28 5.57
N HIS A 129 0.43 -9.01 5.15
CA HIS A 129 1.54 -8.29 4.51
C HIS A 129 2.70 -8.06 5.48
N GLU A 130 3.92 -8.03 4.95
CA GLU A 130 5.15 -7.79 5.72
C GLU A 130 5.93 -6.61 5.13
N LEU A 131 6.24 -5.63 5.99
CA LEU A 131 7.02 -4.45 5.63
C LEU A 131 8.24 -4.34 6.54
N THR A 132 9.43 -4.26 5.97
CA THR A 132 10.69 -4.12 6.72
C THR A 132 11.49 -2.95 6.18
N ASP A 133 11.96 -2.06 7.08
CA ASP A 133 12.76 -0.87 6.76
C ASP A 133 12.11 0.03 5.69
N CYS A 134 10.78 0.10 5.64
CA CYS A 134 10.05 0.90 4.66
C CYS A 134 9.81 2.32 5.15
N ILE A 135 9.74 3.26 4.23
CA ILE A 135 9.62 4.70 4.53
C ILE A 135 8.48 5.31 3.74
N ALA A 136 7.61 6.08 4.40
CA ALA A 136 6.53 6.86 3.79
C ALA A 136 6.67 8.33 4.21
N ILE A 137 7.00 9.22 3.27
CA ILE A 137 7.29 10.64 3.54
C ILE A 137 6.47 11.55 2.63
N GLY A 138 5.79 12.54 3.23
CA GLY A 138 5.20 13.66 2.50
C GLY A 138 4.06 13.28 1.57
N ASN A 139 3.48 12.09 1.69
CA ASN A 139 2.32 11.69 0.91
C ASN A 139 1.09 12.49 1.35
N THR A 140 0.18 12.80 0.43
CA THR A 140 -0.98 13.68 0.75
C THR A 140 -2.04 13.00 1.60
N GLY A 141 -2.17 11.69 1.53
CA GLY A 141 -2.98 10.84 2.41
C GLY A 141 -2.18 10.31 3.60
N SER A 142 -2.41 9.07 3.96
CA SER A 142 -1.69 8.40 5.06
C SER A 142 -0.38 7.76 4.58
N GLY A 143 0.65 7.75 5.43
CA GLY A 143 1.91 7.10 5.12
C GLY A 143 1.75 5.59 4.94
N PHE A 144 1.19 4.94 5.96
CA PHE A 144 0.82 3.53 5.94
C PHE A 144 -0.65 3.41 6.33
N ASP A 145 -1.49 3.02 5.39
CA ASP A 145 -2.92 2.85 5.60
C ASP A 145 -3.32 1.38 5.53
N ARG A 146 -4.00 0.92 6.59
CA ARG A 146 -4.64 -0.39 6.61
C ARG A 146 -5.63 -0.59 5.45
N ASN A 147 -6.38 0.45 5.10
CA ASN A 147 -7.45 0.43 4.09
C ASN A 147 -8.30 -0.85 4.13
N ASN A 148 -8.92 -1.12 5.29
CA ASN A 148 -9.78 -2.28 5.51
C ASN A 148 -9.09 -3.67 5.45
N GLN A 149 -7.75 -3.75 5.41
CA GLN A 149 -7.06 -5.05 5.51
C GLN A 149 -7.39 -5.71 6.86
N ASN A 150 -8.00 -6.88 6.83
CA ASN A 150 -8.43 -7.61 8.03
C ASN A 150 -7.45 -8.69 8.50
N GLY A 151 -6.35 -8.91 7.79
CA GLY A 151 -5.23 -9.76 8.23
C GLY A 151 -4.31 -9.06 9.25
N VAL A 152 -3.28 -9.77 9.66
CA VAL A 152 -2.23 -9.29 10.57
C VAL A 152 -1.06 -8.73 9.76
N VAL A 153 -1.05 -7.41 9.57
CA VAL A 153 0.09 -6.72 8.95
C VAL A 153 1.26 -6.67 9.94
N LYS A 154 2.45 -7.04 9.48
CA LYS A 154 3.69 -6.95 10.27
C LYS A 154 4.58 -5.86 9.73
N MET A 155 5.04 -4.97 10.60
CA MET A 155 5.93 -3.87 10.25
C MET A 155 7.15 -3.86 11.18
N THR A 156 8.33 -3.80 10.59
CA THR A 156 9.59 -3.74 11.33
C THR A 156 10.42 -2.56 10.84
N ASN A 157 10.85 -1.69 11.76
CA ASN A 157 11.68 -0.50 11.49
C ASN A 157 11.11 0.41 10.39
N CYS A 158 9.79 0.53 10.27
CA CYS A 158 9.18 1.41 9.27
C CYS A 158 9.07 2.84 9.80
N THR A 159 9.25 3.83 8.92
CA THR A 159 9.16 5.26 9.27
C THR A 159 8.09 5.96 8.48
N GLY A 160 7.15 6.61 9.18
CA GLY A 160 6.18 7.55 8.61
C GLY A 160 6.57 8.99 8.98
N GLU A 161 6.64 9.88 8.01
CA GLU A 161 7.07 11.26 8.25
C GLU A 161 6.27 12.26 7.42
N ASN A 162 5.73 13.30 8.07
CA ASN A 162 5.07 14.44 7.40
C ASN A 162 3.98 14.04 6.38
N ASN A 163 3.24 12.94 6.60
CA ASN A 163 2.13 12.57 5.72
C ASN A 163 0.88 13.38 6.07
N GLY A 164 0.05 13.65 5.06
CA GLY A 164 -1.02 14.64 5.15
C GLY A 164 -2.17 14.27 6.09
N GLU A 165 -2.51 12.99 6.21
CA GLU A 165 -3.54 12.54 7.15
C GLU A 165 -2.91 11.91 8.39
N TYR A 166 -2.33 10.74 8.26
CA TYR A 166 -1.67 10.00 9.33
C TYR A 166 -0.35 9.42 8.85
N ASN A 167 0.63 9.32 9.74
CA ASN A 167 1.82 8.51 9.43
C ASN A 167 1.48 7.01 9.43
N PHE A 168 0.63 6.57 10.39
CA PHE A 168 0.14 5.20 10.48
C PHE A 168 -1.36 5.20 10.77
N ASN A 169 -2.16 4.62 9.89
CA ASN A 169 -3.61 4.52 10.01
C ASN A 169 -4.07 3.06 10.17
N PHE A 170 -4.12 2.59 11.41
CA PHE A 170 -4.47 1.20 11.76
C PHE A 170 -5.60 1.16 12.81
N PRO A 171 -6.84 1.52 12.45
CA PRO A 171 -7.99 1.35 13.33
C PRO A 171 -8.25 -0.12 13.63
N LEU A 172 -8.80 -0.44 14.82
CA LEU A 172 -9.20 -1.81 15.17
C LEU A 172 -10.45 -2.26 14.42
N LYS A 173 -11.33 -1.30 14.11
CA LYS A 173 -12.62 -1.57 13.46
C LYS A 173 -12.87 -0.57 12.33
N GLY A 174 -13.66 -0.99 11.37
CA GLY A 174 -14.15 -0.13 10.30
C GLY A 174 -15.48 -0.62 9.75
N LYS A 175 -16.15 0.25 9.01
CA LYS A 175 -17.39 -0.10 8.30
C LYS A 175 -17.20 0.18 6.81
N PRO A 176 -16.56 -0.74 6.05
CA PRO A 176 -16.38 -0.56 4.62
C PRO A 176 -17.72 -0.40 3.92
N SER A 177 -17.86 0.61 3.08
CA SER A 177 -19.13 0.90 2.39
C SER A 177 -19.62 -0.27 1.53
N ALA A 178 -18.69 -0.97 0.87
CA ALA A 178 -19.00 -2.11 0.02
C ALA A 178 -19.53 -3.33 0.81
N LEU A 179 -19.21 -3.46 2.11
CA LEU A 179 -19.73 -4.53 2.97
C LEU A 179 -21.03 -4.12 3.68
N GLY A 180 -21.17 -2.85 4.04
CA GLY A 180 -22.33 -2.32 4.73
C GLY A 180 -22.45 -2.69 6.23
N TYR A 181 -21.48 -3.44 6.79
CA TYR A 181 -21.44 -3.84 8.20
C TYR A 181 -20.06 -3.58 8.82
N GLU A 182 -20.00 -3.52 10.16
CA GLU A 182 -18.75 -3.32 10.89
C GLU A 182 -17.89 -4.59 10.86
N VAL A 183 -16.59 -4.40 10.65
CA VAL A 183 -15.56 -5.45 10.68
C VAL A 183 -14.56 -5.12 11.78
N THR A 184 -14.16 -6.13 12.54
CA THR A 184 -13.00 -6.06 13.42
C THR A 184 -11.79 -6.63 12.68
N PHE A 185 -10.76 -5.82 12.53
CA PHE A 185 -9.56 -6.19 11.78
C PHE A 185 -8.56 -6.98 12.62
N GLY A 186 -7.70 -7.76 11.97
CA GLY A 186 -6.55 -8.38 12.62
C GLY A 186 -5.59 -7.33 13.18
N LYS A 187 -5.07 -7.54 14.39
CA LYS A 187 -4.22 -6.56 15.05
C LYS A 187 -2.83 -6.53 14.43
N ALA A 188 -2.45 -5.43 13.84
CA ALA A 188 -1.12 -5.26 13.26
C ALA A 188 -0.03 -5.38 14.34
N ILE A 189 1.16 -5.85 13.96
CA ILE A 189 2.34 -5.97 14.83
C ILE A 189 3.40 -5.02 14.31
N MET A 190 3.78 -4.04 15.12
CA MET A 190 4.77 -3.02 14.78
C MET A 190 5.94 -3.05 15.74
N ASN A 191 7.14 -3.29 15.22
CA ASN A 191 8.38 -3.34 16.00
C ASN A 191 9.37 -2.30 15.49
N GLY A 192 9.91 -1.46 16.39
CA GLY A 192 10.94 -0.46 16.05
C GLY A 192 10.46 0.61 15.07
N CYS A 193 9.15 0.79 14.87
CA CYS A 193 8.62 1.79 13.94
C CYS A 193 8.71 3.20 14.52
N THR A 194 8.82 4.19 13.63
CA THR A 194 8.97 5.61 14.01
C THR A 194 7.93 6.48 13.28
N SER A 195 7.25 7.35 14.04
CA SER A 195 6.39 8.38 13.51
C SER A 195 6.98 9.77 13.77
N ILE A 196 7.15 10.58 12.72
CA ILE A 196 7.76 11.91 12.79
C ILE A 196 6.79 12.94 12.21
N ASN A 197 6.45 13.96 12.99
CA ASN A 197 5.62 15.07 12.54
C ASN A 197 4.32 14.64 11.82
N GLY A 198 3.52 13.76 12.44
CA GLY A 198 2.23 13.34 11.89
C GLY A 198 1.38 12.61 12.90
N GLY A 199 0.08 12.55 12.64
CA GLY A 199 -0.87 11.83 13.47
C GLY A 199 -0.79 10.32 13.28
N ASN A 200 -1.39 9.57 14.23
CA ASN A 200 -1.46 8.11 14.14
C ASN A 200 -2.82 7.61 14.65
N VAL A 201 -3.38 6.60 13.98
CA VAL A 201 -4.49 5.79 14.47
C VAL A 201 -3.97 4.37 14.65
N ILE A 202 -3.79 3.95 15.91
CA ILE A 202 -3.12 2.70 16.26
C ILE A 202 -3.95 1.77 17.15
N THR A 203 -5.26 2.00 17.26
CA THR A 203 -6.15 1.14 18.06
C THR A 203 -6.15 -0.32 17.61
N GLY A 204 -5.85 -0.57 16.32
CA GLY A 204 -5.70 -1.88 15.70
C GLY A 204 -4.25 -2.34 15.55
N ALA A 205 -3.33 -1.85 16.36
CA ALA A 205 -1.93 -2.26 16.34
C ALA A 205 -1.40 -2.62 17.74
N SER A 206 -0.38 -3.47 17.77
CA SER A 206 0.48 -3.72 18.94
C SER A 206 1.86 -3.14 18.64
N LEU A 207 2.37 -2.29 19.53
CA LEU A 207 3.63 -1.57 19.36
C LEU A 207 4.70 -2.15 20.30
N THR A 208 5.91 -2.36 19.78
CA THR A 208 7.11 -2.72 20.55
C THR A 208 8.26 -1.86 20.07
N ASP A 209 8.99 -1.23 20.98
CA ASP A 209 10.15 -0.37 20.69
C ASP A 209 9.87 0.72 19.62
N CYS A 210 8.62 1.18 19.52
CA CYS A 210 8.18 2.22 18.59
C CYS A 210 8.29 3.61 19.21
N THR A 211 8.53 4.64 18.37
CA THR A 211 8.71 6.04 18.81
C THR A 211 7.81 7.00 18.05
N GLY A 212 7.35 8.07 18.71
CA GLY A 212 6.54 9.13 18.09
C GLY A 212 5.05 8.83 17.89
N PHE A 213 4.51 7.76 18.49
CA PHE A 213 3.10 7.34 18.38
C PHE A 213 2.19 7.94 19.44
#